data_a86a664c3685b99f5d9fed1f44da8245
#
_entry.id   a86a664c3685b99f5d9fed1f44da8245
#
_cell.length_a   1.000
_cell.length_b   1.000
_cell.length_c   1.000
_cell.angle_alpha   90.00
_cell.angle_beta   90.00
_cell.angle_gamma   90.00
#
_symmetry.space_group_name_H-M   'P 1'
#
loop_
_entity.id
_entity.type
_entity.pdbx_description
1 polymer ?
#
loop_
_entity_poly.entity_id
_entity_poly.type
_entity_poly.pdbx_seq_one_letter_code
_entity_poly.pdbx_strand_id
1 'polypeptide(L)'
;MKKLSIYLFIVFLQFQYVLAQETSPKDDDIIKVLAIGNSFSEDALENYLYELSTAAGKKIVIGNLYIGGAPLDLHIKNAHNNLKAYSYRKIGLDGSKKTTEQVSIEEALADDNWDYVSLQQASPLSGKYNIIMQTLSDLWTYVFAHVHPDTRLVYHQTWAYQQDSKHEGFTNYDNSQKNMYDSIMSVTSRLDKTGDYAFIVPDGTTIQNGRTSSIGDNFTRDGYHLNLDYGRFAAALTWYAKLFNLDPTKTDYKPEKVTELQAKIVKEAAKKAVKKPFKVSKVKK
;
A
#
# COMPACT_ATOMS: atom_id res chain seq x y z
N MET A 1 -23.94 43.59 -67.86
CA MET A 1 -22.57 43.17 -67.41
C MET A 1 -22.60 43.05 -65.86
N LYS A 2 -22.81 41.80 -65.36
CA LYS A 2 -22.87 41.52 -63.92
C LYS A 2 -21.47 41.10 -63.41
N LYS A 3 -20.95 41.88 -62.50
CA LYS A 3 -19.66 41.55 -61.85
C LYS A 3 -19.92 40.48 -60.78
N LEU A 4 -19.31 39.32 -60.90
CA LEU A 4 -19.31 38.22 -59.93
C LEU A 4 -18.17 38.43 -58.92
N SER A 5 -18.53 38.75 -57.69
CA SER A 5 -17.55 38.84 -56.59
C SER A 5 -17.34 37.44 -55.98
N ILE A 6 -16.12 36.92 -56.13
CA ILE A 6 -15.67 35.68 -55.50
C ILE A 6 -15.13 36.02 -54.11
N TYR A 7 -15.84 35.59 -53.04
CA TYR A 7 -15.33 35.62 -51.67
C TYR A 7 -14.48 34.37 -51.40
N LEU A 8 -13.19 34.60 -51.25
CA LEU A 8 -12.25 33.56 -50.87
C LEU A 8 -12.37 33.32 -49.35
N PHE A 9 -12.95 32.20 -48.95
CA PHE A 9 -12.98 31.79 -47.53
C PHE A 9 -11.65 31.11 -47.20
N ILE A 10 -10.76 31.82 -46.47
CA ILE A 10 -9.55 31.24 -45.92
C ILE A 10 -9.92 30.57 -44.59
N VAL A 11 -10.03 29.24 -44.62
CA VAL A 11 -10.17 28.43 -43.41
C VAL A 11 -8.82 28.29 -42.76
N PHE A 12 -8.58 29.02 -41.67
CA PHE A 12 -7.41 28.80 -40.80
C PHE A 12 -7.62 27.49 -40.02
N LEU A 13 -7.02 26.41 -40.48
CA LEU A 13 -6.83 25.21 -39.67
C LEU A 13 -5.78 25.51 -38.59
N GLN A 14 -6.23 25.78 -37.40
CA GLN A 14 -5.35 25.75 -36.24
C GLN A 14 -5.02 24.27 -35.92
N PHE A 15 -3.85 23.81 -36.35
CA PHE A 15 -3.25 22.61 -35.83
C PHE A 15 -2.84 22.87 -34.36
N GLN A 16 -3.64 22.41 -33.42
CA GLN A 16 -3.20 22.30 -32.04
C GLN A 16 -2.18 21.15 -32.00
N TYR A 17 -0.91 21.46 -31.89
CA TYR A 17 0.10 20.51 -31.50
C TYR A 17 -0.18 20.15 -30.03
N VAL A 18 -0.86 19.03 -29.81
CA VAL A 18 -0.81 18.33 -28.53
C VAL A 18 0.61 17.81 -28.42
N LEU A 19 1.40 18.47 -27.58
CA LEU A 19 2.68 17.93 -27.13
C LEU A 19 2.34 16.64 -26.38
N ALA A 20 2.39 15.51 -27.06
CA ALA A 20 2.45 14.22 -26.40
C ALA A 20 3.70 14.26 -25.51
N GLN A 21 3.52 14.28 -24.20
CA GLN A 21 4.62 13.98 -23.30
C GLN A 21 5.13 12.60 -23.72
N GLU A 22 6.38 12.56 -24.21
CA GLU A 22 7.07 11.29 -24.44
C GLU A 22 7.19 10.59 -23.09
N THR A 23 6.26 9.67 -22.83
CA THR A 23 6.40 8.75 -21.71
C THR A 23 7.59 7.86 -22.03
N SER A 24 8.64 7.98 -21.22
CA SER A 24 9.77 7.05 -21.30
C SER A 24 9.23 5.62 -21.31
N PRO A 25 9.76 4.72 -22.16
CA PRO A 25 9.33 3.33 -22.16
C PRO A 25 9.41 2.77 -20.75
N LYS A 26 8.32 2.17 -20.28
CA LYS A 26 8.28 1.53 -18.98
C LYS A 26 9.30 0.40 -18.98
N ASP A 27 10.28 0.43 -18.06
CA ASP A 27 11.16 -0.73 -17.84
C ASP A 27 10.33 -1.79 -17.14
N ASP A 28 9.76 -2.74 -17.89
CA ASP A 28 8.85 -3.78 -17.44
C ASP A 28 9.43 -4.69 -16.34
N ASP A 29 10.76 -4.59 -16.10
CA ASP A 29 11.45 -5.35 -15.06
C ASP A 29 11.44 -4.66 -13.69
N ILE A 30 11.00 -3.41 -13.57
CA ILE A 30 10.99 -2.64 -12.33
C ILE A 30 9.56 -2.46 -11.84
N ILE A 31 9.27 -2.89 -10.61
CA ILE A 31 8.01 -2.54 -9.94
C ILE A 31 8.20 -1.28 -9.10
N LYS A 32 7.31 -0.30 -9.28
CA LYS A 32 7.29 0.95 -8.54
C LYS A 32 5.98 1.07 -7.74
N VAL A 33 6.09 1.13 -6.42
CA VAL A 33 4.94 1.22 -5.52
C VAL A 33 5.03 2.45 -4.64
N LEU A 34 3.95 3.23 -4.58
CA LEU A 34 3.79 4.36 -3.67
C LEU A 34 2.70 4.05 -2.66
N ALA A 35 2.99 4.17 -1.37
CA ALA A 35 1.98 4.15 -0.32
C ALA A 35 1.62 5.57 0.11
N ILE A 36 0.33 5.85 0.26
CA ILE A 36 -0.20 7.02 0.96
C ILE A 36 -0.73 6.50 2.29
N GLY A 37 0.02 6.72 3.38
CA GLY A 37 -0.24 6.03 4.63
C GLY A 37 0.35 6.67 5.88
N ASN A 38 0.68 5.82 6.82
CA ASN A 38 1.12 6.18 8.16
C ASN A 38 2.16 5.16 8.69
N SER A 39 2.30 5.03 10.02
CA SER A 39 3.25 4.08 10.63
C SER A 39 3.00 2.61 10.24
N PHE A 40 1.79 2.25 9.78
CA PHE A 40 1.52 0.90 9.31
C PHE A 40 2.10 0.64 7.91
N SER A 41 2.07 1.62 7.00
CA SER A 41 2.81 1.50 5.74
C SER A 41 4.33 1.52 5.94
N GLU A 42 4.82 2.31 6.91
CA GLU A 42 6.24 2.28 7.29
C GLU A 42 6.67 0.88 7.73
N ASP A 43 5.93 0.27 8.67
CA ASP A 43 6.24 -1.08 9.17
C ASP A 43 6.20 -2.15 8.06
N ALA A 44 5.32 -1.99 7.07
CA ALA A 44 5.08 -3.00 6.04
C ALA A 44 6.01 -2.90 4.82
N LEU A 45 6.35 -1.68 4.37
CA LEU A 45 7.02 -1.44 3.09
C LEU A 45 8.48 -1.00 3.22
N GLU A 46 8.80 -0.21 4.25
CA GLU A 46 10.11 0.42 4.34
C GLU A 46 11.21 -0.49 4.91
N ASN A 47 10.85 -1.73 5.26
CA ASN A 47 11.77 -2.67 5.89
C ASN A 47 11.62 -4.04 5.21
N TYR A 48 12.74 -4.63 4.82
CA TYR A 48 12.86 -5.99 4.25
C TYR A 48 12.23 -6.22 2.87
N LEU A 49 11.33 -5.35 2.35
CA LEU A 49 10.72 -5.57 1.03
C LEU A 49 11.75 -5.38 -0.09
N TYR A 50 12.63 -4.40 0.04
CA TYR A 50 13.72 -4.18 -0.92
C TYR A 50 14.68 -5.38 -0.95
N GLU A 51 15.13 -5.85 0.21
CA GLU A 51 16.05 -6.97 0.32
C GLU A 51 15.43 -8.28 -0.18
N LEU A 52 14.14 -8.52 0.11
CA LEU A 52 13.38 -9.66 -0.42
C LEU A 52 13.32 -9.62 -1.95
N SER A 53 13.07 -8.45 -2.52
CA SER A 53 13.00 -8.27 -3.96
C SER A 53 14.34 -8.53 -4.63
N THR A 54 15.40 -7.93 -4.08
CA THR A 54 16.77 -8.08 -4.57
C THR A 54 17.25 -9.55 -4.49
N ALA A 55 16.96 -10.23 -3.38
CA ALA A 55 17.30 -11.64 -3.21
C ALA A 55 16.59 -12.56 -4.24
N ALA A 56 15.45 -12.12 -4.77
CA ALA A 56 14.72 -12.82 -5.83
C ALA A 56 15.12 -12.36 -7.25
N GLY A 57 16.15 -11.52 -7.38
CA GLY A 57 16.56 -10.94 -8.67
C GLY A 57 15.54 -9.97 -9.26
N LYS A 58 14.69 -9.36 -8.41
CA LYS A 58 13.66 -8.38 -8.81
C LYS A 58 14.10 -6.97 -8.45
N LYS A 59 13.68 -6.01 -9.28
CA LYS A 59 13.94 -4.59 -9.07
C LYS A 59 12.67 -3.92 -8.53
N ILE A 60 12.81 -3.05 -7.52
CA ILE A 60 11.70 -2.33 -6.92
C ILE A 60 12.11 -0.91 -6.55
N VAL A 61 11.18 0.03 -6.72
CA VAL A 61 11.22 1.37 -6.12
C VAL A 61 10.04 1.49 -5.17
N ILE A 62 10.29 1.93 -3.94
CA ILE A 62 9.28 2.04 -2.90
C ILE A 62 9.18 3.50 -2.48
N GLY A 63 7.99 4.09 -2.64
CA GLY A 63 7.65 5.39 -2.06
C GLY A 63 6.69 5.22 -0.89
N ASN A 64 6.84 6.03 0.16
CA ASN A 64 5.90 6.11 1.26
C ASN A 64 5.66 7.56 1.64
N LEU A 65 4.45 8.05 1.39
CA LEU A 65 3.94 9.33 1.88
C LEU A 65 3.41 9.15 3.30
N TYR A 66 4.17 9.62 4.26
CA TYR A 66 3.98 9.33 5.66
C TYR A 66 3.46 10.55 6.45
N ILE A 67 2.37 10.34 7.19
CA ILE A 67 1.99 11.16 8.34
C ILE A 67 1.59 10.20 9.46
N GLY A 68 2.18 10.31 10.66
CA GLY A 68 1.88 9.45 11.80
C GLY A 68 0.40 9.42 12.14
N GLY A 69 -0.22 8.23 12.18
CA GLY A 69 -1.62 8.03 12.53
C GLY A 69 -2.66 8.59 11.54
N ALA A 70 -2.26 9.12 10.39
CA ALA A 70 -3.15 9.77 9.44
C ALA A 70 -4.26 8.85 8.95
N PRO A 71 -5.54 9.25 9.08
CA PRO A 71 -6.68 8.58 8.47
C PRO A 71 -6.95 9.07 7.04
N LEU A 72 -7.81 8.36 6.30
CA LEU A 72 -8.15 8.69 4.92
C LEU A 72 -8.73 10.09 4.73
N ASP A 73 -9.52 10.58 5.69
CA ASP A 73 -10.10 11.93 5.63
C ASP A 73 -9.03 13.04 5.73
N LEU A 74 -7.94 12.80 6.47
CA LEU A 74 -6.79 13.72 6.47
C LEU A 74 -6.08 13.70 5.12
N HIS A 75 -5.91 12.52 4.51
CA HIS A 75 -5.26 12.41 3.21
C HIS A 75 -6.06 13.15 2.12
N ILE A 76 -7.38 12.97 2.04
CA ILE A 76 -8.20 13.67 1.04
C ILE A 76 -8.24 15.18 1.29
N LYS A 77 -8.32 15.62 2.55
CA LYS A 77 -8.21 17.03 2.89
C LYS A 77 -6.89 17.64 2.44
N ASN A 78 -5.78 16.94 2.67
CA ASN A 78 -4.45 17.40 2.24
C ASN A 78 -4.33 17.42 0.72
N ALA A 79 -4.91 16.43 0.02
CA ALA A 79 -4.95 16.36 -1.43
C ALA A 79 -5.67 17.56 -2.04
N HIS A 80 -6.90 17.85 -1.62
CA HIS A 80 -7.71 18.94 -2.14
C HIS A 80 -7.09 20.33 -1.89
N ASN A 81 -6.31 20.49 -0.83
CA ASN A 81 -5.65 21.75 -0.49
C ASN A 81 -4.17 21.79 -0.93
N ASN A 82 -3.70 20.76 -1.62
CA ASN A 82 -2.30 20.55 -2.04
C ASN A 82 -1.29 20.84 -0.91
N LEU A 83 -1.59 20.33 0.29
CA LEU A 83 -0.78 20.60 1.48
C LEU A 83 0.52 19.81 1.48
N LYS A 84 1.64 20.51 1.66
CA LYS A 84 2.98 19.93 1.82
C LYS A 84 3.19 19.42 3.25
N ALA A 85 2.41 18.42 3.65
CA ALA A 85 2.31 17.93 5.02
C ALA A 85 3.05 16.59 5.26
N TYR A 86 3.62 16.00 4.23
CA TYR A 86 4.15 14.65 4.30
C TYR A 86 5.68 14.61 4.44
N SER A 87 6.14 13.60 5.20
CA SER A 87 7.48 13.05 5.07
C SER A 87 7.44 12.01 3.94
N TYR A 88 8.04 12.33 2.80
CA TYR A 88 8.13 11.43 1.66
C TYR A 88 9.43 10.63 1.71
N ARG A 89 9.30 9.33 1.85
CA ARG A 89 10.41 8.39 1.99
C ARG A 89 10.48 7.50 0.76
N LYS A 90 11.58 7.60 0.00
CA LYS A 90 11.78 6.82 -1.22
C LYS A 90 12.99 5.92 -1.08
N ILE A 91 12.80 4.62 -1.35
CA ILE A 91 13.87 3.62 -1.46
C ILE A 91 14.10 3.40 -2.95
N GLY A 92 15.29 3.76 -3.41
CA GLY A 92 15.69 3.66 -4.81
C GLY A 92 16.13 2.25 -5.21
N LEU A 93 16.50 2.11 -6.49
CA LEU A 93 16.98 0.84 -7.05
C LEU A 93 18.29 0.34 -6.42
N ASP A 94 19.04 1.22 -5.81
CA ASP A 94 20.28 0.92 -5.07
C ASP A 94 20.03 0.56 -3.60
N GLY A 95 18.76 0.57 -3.15
CA GLY A 95 18.35 0.34 -1.78
C GLY A 95 18.56 1.53 -0.85
N SER A 96 19.09 2.64 -1.34
CA SER A 96 19.25 3.84 -0.53
C SER A 96 17.89 4.46 -0.22
N LYS A 97 17.66 4.81 1.05
CA LYS A 97 16.44 5.48 1.52
C LYS A 97 16.70 6.97 1.62
N LYS A 98 15.97 7.74 0.82
CA LYS A 98 15.95 9.21 0.89
C LYS A 98 14.65 9.68 1.52
N THR A 99 14.73 10.61 2.46
CA THR A 99 13.56 11.29 3.04
C THR A 99 13.54 12.74 2.60
N THR A 100 12.39 13.21 2.12
CA THR A 100 12.12 14.59 1.75
C THR A 100 10.91 15.05 2.56
N GLU A 101 11.07 16.09 3.35
CA GLU A 101 10.00 16.65 4.16
C GLU A 101 9.20 17.70 3.37
N GLN A 102 7.99 17.99 3.85
CA GLN A 102 7.11 19.01 3.27
C GLN A 102 6.77 18.72 1.81
N VAL A 103 6.38 17.47 1.51
CA VAL A 103 5.92 17.03 0.20
C VAL A 103 4.40 16.95 0.19
N SER A 104 3.76 17.30 -0.94
CA SER A 104 2.33 17.08 -1.16
C SER A 104 2.06 15.72 -1.80
N ILE A 105 0.79 15.28 -1.78
CA ILE A 105 0.39 14.05 -2.48
C ILE A 105 0.66 14.19 -3.99
N GLU A 106 0.32 15.33 -4.57
CA GLU A 106 0.54 15.62 -6.00
C GLU A 106 2.01 15.49 -6.39
N GLU A 107 2.92 16.10 -5.61
CA GLU A 107 4.36 16.03 -5.85
C GLU A 107 4.88 14.58 -5.81
N ALA A 108 4.41 13.76 -4.87
CA ALA A 108 4.85 12.37 -4.79
C ALA A 108 4.23 11.47 -5.87
N LEU A 109 2.99 11.75 -6.30
CA LEU A 109 2.37 11.04 -7.42
C LEU A 109 3.09 11.33 -8.74
N ALA A 110 3.60 12.57 -8.91
CA ALA A 110 4.35 12.99 -10.09
C ALA A 110 5.84 12.60 -10.08
N ASP A 111 6.39 12.14 -8.94
CA ASP A 111 7.83 11.86 -8.79
C ASP A 111 8.29 10.62 -9.59
N ASP A 112 7.37 9.71 -9.92
CA ASP A 112 7.69 8.52 -10.71
C ASP A 112 6.46 8.00 -11.47
N ASN A 113 6.69 7.16 -12.49
CA ASN A 113 5.62 6.40 -13.14
C ASN A 113 5.27 5.17 -12.28
N TRP A 114 4.46 5.37 -11.25
CA TRP A 114 4.09 4.33 -10.31
C TRP A 114 3.27 3.20 -10.96
N ASP A 115 3.63 1.94 -10.73
CA ASP A 115 2.81 0.79 -11.12
C ASP A 115 1.62 0.60 -10.20
N TYR A 116 1.85 0.86 -8.91
CA TYR A 116 0.83 0.72 -7.89
C TYR A 116 0.84 1.92 -6.94
N VAL A 117 -0.35 2.42 -6.61
CA VAL A 117 -0.56 3.31 -5.48
C VAL A 117 -1.37 2.58 -4.43
N SER A 118 -0.86 2.56 -3.20
CA SER A 118 -1.47 1.89 -2.08
C SER A 118 -2.19 2.87 -1.17
N LEU A 119 -3.44 2.55 -0.83
CA LEU A 119 -4.23 3.26 0.17
C LEU A 119 -4.50 2.34 1.35
N GLN A 120 -4.63 2.93 2.53
CA GLN A 120 -4.99 2.25 3.77
C GLN A 120 -5.74 3.19 4.71
N GLN A 121 -6.52 2.65 5.63
CA GLN A 121 -7.10 3.45 6.70
C GLN A 121 -6.20 3.43 7.95
N ALA A 122 -6.26 4.48 8.77
CA ALA A 122 -5.66 4.47 10.10
C ALA A 122 -6.24 3.33 10.95
N SER A 123 -5.38 2.69 11.73
CA SER A 123 -5.72 1.45 12.44
C SER A 123 -6.96 1.52 13.34
N PRO A 124 -7.25 2.63 14.07
CA PRO A 124 -8.49 2.72 14.86
C PRO A 124 -9.76 2.64 14.02
N LEU A 125 -9.69 2.96 12.73
CA LEU A 125 -10.82 3.05 11.81
C LEU A 125 -10.81 1.98 10.72
N SER A 126 -9.80 1.11 10.69
CA SER A 126 -9.56 0.16 9.61
C SER A 126 -10.68 -0.88 9.38
N GLY A 127 -11.51 -1.15 10.40
CA GLY A 127 -12.70 -2.00 10.33
C GLY A 127 -14.03 -1.22 10.22
N LYS A 128 -14.00 0.11 10.02
CA LYS A 128 -15.20 0.96 9.99
C LYS A 128 -15.62 1.29 8.55
N TYR A 129 -16.31 0.36 7.90
CA TYR A 129 -16.67 0.45 6.48
C TYR A 129 -17.29 1.79 6.07
N ASN A 130 -18.31 2.25 6.81
CA ASN A 130 -19.01 3.48 6.44
C ASN A 130 -18.10 4.72 6.51
N ILE A 131 -17.16 4.77 7.48
CA ILE A 131 -16.17 5.85 7.58
C ILE A 131 -15.19 5.80 6.40
N ILE A 132 -14.73 4.61 6.03
CA ILE A 132 -13.82 4.42 4.90
C ILE A 132 -14.47 4.89 3.60
N MET A 133 -15.72 4.48 3.34
CA MET A 133 -16.40 4.80 2.09
C MET A 133 -16.79 6.27 1.93
N GLN A 134 -16.78 7.07 3.01
CA GLN A 134 -17.03 8.51 2.93
C GLN A 134 -15.93 9.28 2.20
N THR A 135 -14.69 8.77 2.23
CA THR A 135 -13.52 9.50 1.71
C THR A 135 -12.70 8.71 0.70
N LEU A 136 -12.82 7.39 0.71
CA LEU A 136 -11.97 6.52 -0.12
C LEU A 136 -12.19 6.74 -1.61
N SER A 137 -13.45 6.92 -2.04
CA SER A 137 -13.81 7.16 -3.43
C SER A 137 -13.22 8.48 -3.96
N ASP A 138 -13.25 9.55 -3.13
CA ASP A 138 -12.73 10.85 -3.52
C ASP A 138 -11.20 10.83 -3.59
N LEU A 139 -10.54 10.19 -2.62
CA LEU A 139 -9.08 10.04 -2.65
C LEU A 139 -8.64 9.17 -3.83
N TRP A 140 -9.38 8.12 -4.14
CA TRP A 140 -9.18 7.28 -5.32
C TRP A 140 -9.27 8.11 -6.61
N THR A 141 -10.32 8.92 -6.76
CA THR A 141 -10.53 9.80 -7.92
C THR A 141 -9.39 10.81 -8.05
N TYR A 142 -8.96 11.41 -6.91
CA TYR A 142 -7.82 12.33 -6.90
C TYR A 142 -6.54 11.64 -7.38
N VAL A 143 -6.24 10.45 -6.89
CA VAL A 143 -5.03 9.69 -7.29
C VAL A 143 -5.04 9.43 -8.79
N PHE A 144 -6.15 8.93 -9.34
CA PHE A 144 -6.25 8.65 -10.78
C PHE A 144 -6.08 9.87 -11.67
N ALA A 145 -6.48 11.04 -11.20
CA ALA A 145 -6.28 12.28 -11.94
C ALA A 145 -4.80 12.74 -12.02
N HIS A 146 -3.92 12.17 -11.17
CA HIS A 146 -2.54 12.64 -11.01
C HIS A 146 -1.48 11.55 -11.25
N VAL A 147 -1.87 10.37 -11.72
CA VAL A 147 -0.94 9.27 -12.04
C VAL A 147 -1.00 8.87 -13.50
N HIS A 148 -0.03 8.06 -13.93
CA HIS A 148 -0.06 7.48 -15.27
C HIS A 148 -1.31 6.58 -15.44
N PRO A 149 -1.94 6.54 -16.64
CA PRO A 149 -3.15 5.74 -16.89
C PRO A 149 -3.03 4.25 -16.57
N ASP A 150 -1.81 3.68 -16.65
CA ASP A 150 -1.55 2.27 -16.34
C ASP A 150 -1.36 2.00 -14.84
N THR A 151 -1.32 3.05 -14.01
CA THR A 151 -1.19 2.91 -12.56
C THR A 151 -2.42 2.21 -11.99
N ARG A 152 -2.20 1.25 -11.12
CA ARG A 152 -3.27 0.48 -10.48
C ARG A 152 -3.30 0.72 -8.99
N LEU A 153 -4.49 0.77 -8.41
CA LEU A 153 -4.66 0.87 -6.97
C LEU A 153 -4.52 -0.49 -6.30
N VAL A 154 -3.94 -0.48 -5.12
CA VAL A 154 -3.97 -1.59 -4.17
C VAL A 154 -4.49 -1.08 -2.83
N TYR A 155 -5.15 -1.94 -2.07
CA TYR A 155 -5.55 -1.61 -0.71
C TYR A 155 -4.77 -2.44 0.29
N HIS A 156 -4.11 -1.75 1.21
CA HIS A 156 -3.35 -2.37 2.29
C HIS A 156 -4.29 -2.72 3.45
N GLN A 157 -4.57 -4.00 3.63
CA GLN A 157 -5.29 -4.54 4.77
C GLN A 157 -4.37 -4.55 5.98
N THR A 158 -4.56 -3.60 6.88
CA THR A 158 -3.79 -3.50 8.11
C THR A 158 -4.21 -4.59 9.13
N TRP A 159 -3.46 -4.74 10.21
CA TRP A 159 -3.65 -5.79 11.21
C TRP A 159 -4.42 -5.31 12.43
N ALA A 160 -5.06 -6.27 13.11
CA ALA A 160 -5.69 -6.04 14.41
C ALA A 160 -4.62 -5.84 15.50
N TYR A 161 -4.96 -5.07 16.51
CA TYR A 161 -4.11 -4.87 17.68
C TYR A 161 -3.86 -6.17 18.45
N GLN A 162 -2.83 -6.20 19.26
CA GLN A 162 -2.59 -7.25 20.25
C GLN A 162 -3.71 -7.23 21.30
N GLN A 163 -4.06 -8.40 21.86
CA GLN A 163 -5.24 -8.50 22.72
C GLN A 163 -5.13 -7.64 24.00
N ASP A 164 -3.93 -7.38 24.48
CA ASP A 164 -3.67 -6.54 25.67
C ASP A 164 -3.29 -5.08 25.34
N SER A 165 -3.45 -4.67 24.06
CA SER A 165 -3.16 -3.32 23.59
C SER A 165 -3.88 -2.26 24.43
N LYS A 166 -3.16 -1.17 24.74
CA LYS A 166 -3.67 -0.01 25.47
C LYS A 166 -4.01 1.16 24.53
N HIS A 167 -3.98 0.95 23.23
CA HIS A 167 -4.35 1.98 22.27
C HIS A 167 -5.81 2.37 22.42
N GLU A 168 -6.11 3.66 22.57
CA GLU A 168 -7.48 4.16 22.80
C GLU A 168 -8.49 3.73 21.73
N GLY A 169 -8.04 3.68 20.47
CA GLY A 169 -8.86 3.24 19.35
C GLY A 169 -9.26 1.76 19.39
N PHE A 170 -8.74 0.97 20.34
CA PHE A 170 -9.15 -0.42 20.51
C PHE A 170 -10.58 -0.54 21.04
N THR A 171 -11.05 0.49 21.74
CA THR A 171 -12.44 0.60 22.21
C THR A 171 -13.45 0.58 21.06
N ASN A 172 -13.07 0.99 19.85
CA ASN A 172 -13.88 0.89 18.63
C ASN A 172 -14.28 -0.56 18.27
N TYR A 173 -13.62 -1.54 18.89
CA TYR A 173 -13.78 -2.97 18.65
C TYR A 173 -13.99 -3.74 19.96
N ASP A 174 -14.57 -3.08 20.99
CA ASP A 174 -14.84 -3.65 22.31
C ASP A 174 -13.57 -4.21 23.00
N ASN A 175 -12.40 -3.62 22.73
CA ASN A 175 -11.09 -4.10 23.17
C ASN A 175 -10.85 -5.59 22.83
N SER A 176 -11.38 -6.04 21.69
CA SER A 176 -11.28 -7.42 21.21
C SER A 176 -10.50 -7.50 19.91
N GLN A 177 -9.36 -8.18 19.95
CA GLN A 177 -8.56 -8.46 18.77
C GLN A 177 -9.38 -9.18 17.69
N LYS A 178 -10.21 -10.14 18.12
CA LYS A 178 -11.09 -10.89 17.21
C LYS A 178 -12.10 -9.97 16.51
N ASN A 179 -12.78 -9.10 17.27
CA ASN A 179 -13.76 -8.17 16.71
C ASN A 179 -13.08 -7.19 15.72
N MET A 180 -11.90 -6.68 16.08
CA MET A 180 -11.12 -5.81 15.19
C MET A 180 -10.73 -6.54 13.91
N TYR A 181 -10.17 -7.76 14.01
CA TYR A 181 -9.81 -8.55 12.85
C TYR A 181 -11.02 -8.83 11.95
N ASP A 182 -12.13 -9.33 12.51
CA ASP A 182 -13.35 -9.66 11.75
C ASP A 182 -13.90 -8.42 11.04
N SER A 183 -13.85 -7.25 11.69
CA SER A 183 -14.30 -5.98 11.11
C SER A 183 -13.40 -5.57 9.93
N ILE A 184 -12.07 -5.68 10.05
CA ILE A 184 -11.12 -5.41 8.97
C ILE A 184 -11.36 -6.36 7.79
N MET A 185 -11.58 -7.66 8.07
CA MET A 185 -11.87 -8.66 7.03
C MET A 185 -13.17 -8.37 6.30
N SER A 186 -14.21 -7.95 7.04
CA SER A 186 -15.49 -7.54 6.45
C SER A 186 -15.30 -6.38 5.48
N VAL A 187 -14.57 -5.34 5.88
CA VAL A 187 -14.27 -4.17 5.02
C VAL A 187 -13.51 -4.61 3.77
N THR A 188 -12.36 -5.24 3.96
CA THR A 188 -11.45 -5.52 2.85
C THR A 188 -11.98 -6.57 1.87
N SER A 189 -12.78 -7.53 2.36
CA SER A 189 -13.51 -8.46 1.48
C SER A 189 -14.61 -7.76 0.65
N ARG A 190 -15.19 -6.67 1.15
CA ARG A 190 -16.15 -5.86 0.38
C ARG A 190 -15.43 -5.02 -0.65
N LEU A 191 -14.30 -4.40 -0.30
CA LEU A 191 -13.46 -3.64 -1.24
C LEU A 191 -12.92 -4.53 -2.38
N ASP A 192 -12.46 -5.74 -2.07
CA ASP A 192 -12.00 -6.70 -3.09
C ASP A 192 -13.08 -7.03 -4.13
N LYS A 193 -14.35 -7.11 -3.70
CA LYS A 193 -15.47 -7.41 -4.58
C LYS A 193 -15.91 -6.27 -5.50
N THR A 194 -15.47 -5.04 -5.24
CA THR A 194 -15.78 -3.91 -6.15
C THR A 194 -15.04 -4.03 -7.48
N GLY A 195 -13.89 -4.70 -7.48
CA GLY A 195 -13.02 -4.81 -8.65
C GLY A 195 -12.18 -3.55 -8.93
N ASP A 196 -12.24 -2.55 -8.05
CA ASP A 196 -11.52 -1.27 -8.23
C ASP A 196 -10.02 -1.39 -7.90
N TYR A 197 -9.63 -2.45 -7.20
CA TYR A 197 -8.25 -2.67 -6.77
C TYR A 197 -7.60 -3.80 -7.56
N ALA A 198 -6.35 -3.62 -7.96
CA ALA A 198 -5.56 -4.70 -8.57
C ALA A 198 -5.48 -5.91 -7.62
N PHE A 199 -5.34 -5.64 -6.34
CA PHE A 199 -5.40 -6.63 -5.26
C PHE A 199 -5.48 -5.97 -3.88
N ILE A 200 -5.89 -6.77 -2.90
CA ILE A 200 -5.71 -6.47 -1.48
C ILE A 200 -4.38 -7.07 -1.02
N VAL A 201 -3.59 -6.32 -0.24
CA VAL A 201 -2.40 -6.85 0.45
C VAL A 201 -2.83 -7.32 1.84
N PRO A 202 -2.89 -8.64 2.12
CA PRO A 202 -3.55 -9.17 3.31
C PRO A 202 -2.62 -9.27 4.53
N ASP A 203 -1.96 -8.17 4.91
CA ASP A 203 -1.05 -8.16 6.07
C ASP A 203 -1.78 -8.48 7.37
N GLY A 204 -3.00 -7.98 7.56
CA GLY A 204 -3.81 -8.31 8.72
C GLY A 204 -4.05 -9.82 8.86
N THR A 205 -4.29 -10.51 7.75
CA THR A 205 -4.44 -11.97 7.75
C THR A 205 -3.10 -12.69 7.94
N THR A 206 -2.01 -12.16 7.42
CA THR A 206 -0.66 -12.70 7.65
C THR A 206 -0.32 -12.68 9.14
N ILE A 207 -0.51 -11.54 9.79
CA ILE A 207 -0.25 -11.39 11.23
C ILE A 207 -1.16 -12.31 12.04
N GLN A 208 -2.47 -12.37 11.70
CA GLN A 208 -3.41 -13.23 12.40
C GLN A 208 -3.11 -14.73 12.21
N ASN A 209 -2.63 -15.14 11.02
CA ASN A 209 -2.15 -16.49 10.80
C ASN A 209 -0.92 -16.80 11.67
N GLY A 210 0.05 -15.87 11.72
CA GLY A 210 1.24 -16.00 12.55
C GLY A 210 0.93 -16.17 14.03
N ARG A 211 -0.07 -15.46 14.55
CA ARG A 211 -0.56 -15.58 15.93
C ARG A 211 -1.07 -16.97 16.29
N THR A 212 -1.43 -17.79 15.31
CA THR A 212 -1.86 -19.18 15.55
C THR A 212 -0.70 -20.17 15.77
N SER A 213 0.55 -19.71 15.66
CA SER A 213 1.77 -20.50 15.84
C SER A 213 2.32 -20.40 17.28
N SER A 214 3.51 -20.96 17.50
CA SER A 214 4.25 -20.84 18.76
C SER A 214 4.72 -19.42 19.10
N ILE A 215 4.71 -18.46 18.14
CA ILE A 215 4.95 -17.03 18.42
C ILE A 215 3.81 -16.44 19.27
N GLY A 216 2.58 -16.94 19.06
CA GLY A 216 1.40 -16.44 19.77
C GLY A 216 1.11 -14.99 19.44
N ASP A 217 0.51 -14.27 20.37
CA ASP A 217 0.10 -12.86 20.19
C ASP A 217 1.25 -11.87 20.50
N ASN A 218 2.44 -12.07 19.90
CA ASN A 218 3.63 -11.26 20.12
C ASN A 218 4.13 -10.58 18.84
N PHE A 219 3.25 -10.30 17.88
CA PHE A 219 3.65 -9.70 16.60
C PHE A 219 3.84 -8.18 16.67
N THR A 220 3.53 -7.54 17.79
CA THR A 220 3.66 -6.09 17.94
C THR A 220 4.68 -5.73 19.03
N ARG A 221 5.27 -4.50 18.96
CA ARG A 221 6.23 -3.99 19.93
C ARG A 221 5.61 -3.16 21.05
N ASP A 222 4.40 -2.63 20.80
CA ASP A 222 3.69 -1.71 21.69
C ASP A 222 2.17 -1.96 21.72
N GLY A 223 1.76 -3.14 21.25
CA GLY A 223 0.36 -3.56 21.17
C GLY A 223 -0.31 -3.26 19.82
N TYR A 224 0.32 -2.49 18.91
CA TYR A 224 -0.26 -2.16 17.60
C TYR A 224 0.75 -1.98 16.46
N HIS A 225 1.94 -1.43 16.67
CA HIS A 225 3.00 -1.42 15.67
C HIS A 225 3.72 -2.77 15.63
N LEU A 226 4.15 -3.20 14.44
CA LEU A 226 4.79 -4.51 14.30
C LEU A 226 6.11 -4.60 15.06
N ASN A 227 6.40 -5.81 15.55
CA ASN A 227 7.74 -6.17 16.00
C ASN A 227 8.76 -5.86 14.89
N LEU A 228 9.89 -5.28 15.26
CA LEU A 228 10.87 -4.72 14.31
C LEU A 228 11.50 -5.78 13.41
N ASP A 229 11.58 -7.02 13.88
CA ASP A 229 12.25 -8.11 13.17
C ASP A 229 11.22 -8.97 12.42
N TYR A 230 10.67 -9.99 13.04
CA TYR A 230 9.77 -10.95 12.37
C TYR A 230 8.38 -10.39 12.04
N GLY A 231 7.90 -9.38 12.77
CA GLY A 231 6.63 -8.72 12.49
C GLY A 231 6.66 -7.94 11.17
N ARG A 232 7.65 -7.04 11.01
CA ARG A 232 7.90 -6.30 9.77
C ARG A 232 8.25 -7.25 8.61
N PHE A 233 9.03 -8.29 8.89
CA PHE A 233 9.35 -9.29 7.87
C PHE A 233 8.11 -10.05 7.37
N ALA A 234 7.14 -10.36 8.26
CA ALA A 234 5.88 -10.99 7.87
C ALA A 234 5.07 -10.12 6.90
N ALA A 235 4.96 -8.82 7.17
CA ALA A 235 4.29 -7.88 6.29
C ALA A 235 5.04 -7.73 4.95
N ALA A 236 6.36 -7.53 4.97
CA ALA A 236 7.17 -7.44 3.76
C ALA A 236 7.04 -8.69 2.87
N LEU A 237 6.97 -9.90 3.46
CA LEU A 237 6.74 -11.15 2.73
C LEU A 237 5.37 -11.17 2.02
N THR A 238 4.35 -10.57 2.62
CA THR A 238 3.01 -10.49 2.02
C THR A 238 3.02 -9.52 0.83
N TRP A 239 3.64 -8.36 0.98
CA TRP A 239 3.84 -7.41 -0.10
C TRP A 239 4.65 -8.02 -1.24
N TYR A 240 5.79 -8.66 -0.93
CA TYR A 240 6.62 -9.36 -1.90
C TYR A 240 5.81 -10.40 -2.70
N ALA A 241 5.03 -11.24 -2.00
CA ALA A 241 4.23 -12.25 -2.66
C ALA A 241 3.14 -11.66 -3.56
N LYS A 242 2.53 -10.54 -3.18
CA LYS A 242 1.48 -9.88 -3.97
C LYS A 242 2.04 -9.10 -5.16
N LEU A 243 3.13 -8.35 -4.97
CA LEU A 243 3.72 -7.54 -6.03
C LEU A 243 4.35 -8.40 -7.14
N PHE A 244 5.06 -9.45 -6.76
CA PHE A 244 5.81 -10.27 -7.73
C PHE A 244 5.14 -11.60 -8.08
N ASN A 245 4.00 -11.92 -7.47
CA ASN A 245 3.31 -13.21 -7.62
C ASN A 245 4.25 -14.40 -7.33
N LEU A 246 5.08 -14.28 -6.30
CA LEU A 246 6.06 -15.29 -5.90
C LEU A 246 5.65 -15.98 -4.59
N ASP A 247 6.05 -17.24 -4.44
CA ASP A 247 5.82 -18.00 -3.20
C ASP A 247 6.79 -17.52 -2.10
N PRO A 248 6.30 -16.86 -1.02
CA PRO A 248 7.17 -16.32 0.02
C PRO A 248 7.94 -17.39 0.81
N THR A 249 7.55 -18.67 0.69
CA THR A 249 8.28 -19.77 1.32
C THR A 249 9.53 -20.20 0.56
N LYS A 250 9.72 -19.68 -0.66
CA LYS A 250 10.83 -20.06 -1.55
C LYS A 250 11.99 -19.05 -1.52
N THR A 251 11.83 -17.90 -0.89
CA THR A 251 12.96 -16.97 -0.72
C THR A 251 13.99 -17.52 0.26
N ASP A 252 15.25 -17.39 -0.09
CA ASP A 252 16.37 -17.73 0.81
C ASP A 252 16.68 -16.56 1.77
N TYR A 253 16.15 -15.36 1.50
CA TYR A 253 16.36 -14.20 2.35
C TYR A 253 15.68 -14.37 3.72
N LYS A 254 16.39 -13.94 4.73
CA LYS A 254 15.95 -13.85 6.12
C LYS A 254 16.71 -12.72 6.82
N PRO A 255 16.03 -11.81 7.53
CA PRO A 255 16.73 -10.83 8.35
C PRO A 255 17.61 -11.50 9.40
N GLU A 256 18.76 -10.92 9.70
CA GLU A 256 19.78 -11.51 10.60
C GLU A 256 19.21 -11.86 11.98
N LYS A 257 18.40 -10.95 12.57
CA LYS A 257 17.81 -11.13 13.90
C LYS A 257 16.61 -12.08 13.95
N VAL A 258 16.10 -12.51 12.80
CA VAL A 258 14.98 -13.46 12.71
C VAL A 258 15.52 -14.88 12.79
N THR A 259 15.04 -15.68 13.75
CA THR A 259 15.45 -17.10 13.86
C THR A 259 14.86 -17.94 12.72
N GLU A 260 15.44 -19.10 12.45
CA GLU A 260 14.94 -20.03 11.42
C GLU A 260 13.47 -20.44 11.66
N LEU A 261 13.11 -20.67 12.91
CA LEU A 261 11.73 -20.99 13.27
C LEU A 261 10.77 -19.82 12.99
N GLN A 262 11.14 -18.61 13.42
CA GLN A 262 10.35 -17.41 13.14
C GLN A 262 10.20 -17.19 11.63
N ALA A 263 11.29 -17.27 10.86
CA ALA A 263 11.26 -17.13 9.40
C ALA A 263 10.30 -18.14 8.76
N LYS A 264 10.38 -19.41 9.16
CA LYS A 264 9.50 -20.47 8.65
C LYS A 264 8.03 -20.19 8.98
N ILE A 265 7.74 -19.71 10.18
CA ILE A 265 6.38 -19.37 10.61
C ILE A 265 5.83 -18.21 9.76
N VAL A 266 6.57 -17.10 9.64
CA VAL A 266 6.06 -15.91 8.94
C VAL A 266 5.96 -16.11 7.43
N LYS A 267 6.89 -16.86 6.82
CA LYS A 267 6.82 -17.27 5.41
C LYS A 267 5.55 -18.09 5.12
N GLU A 268 5.24 -19.06 6.00
CA GLU A 268 4.04 -19.89 5.86
C GLU A 268 2.76 -19.06 6.15
N ALA A 269 2.79 -18.14 7.11
CA ALA A 269 1.69 -17.24 7.42
C ALA A 269 1.34 -16.35 6.23
N ALA A 270 2.33 -15.73 5.58
CA ALA A 270 2.17 -14.90 4.40
C ALA A 270 1.63 -15.71 3.21
N LYS A 271 2.19 -16.88 2.92
CA LYS A 271 1.70 -17.78 1.87
C LYS A 271 0.22 -18.13 2.04
N LYS A 272 -0.20 -18.46 3.25
CA LYS A 272 -1.60 -18.79 3.55
C LYS A 272 -2.51 -17.57 3.45
N ALA A 273 -2.05 -16.40 3.87
CA ALA A 273 -2.80 -15.16 3.76
C ALA A 273 -3.03 -14.76 2.30
N VAL A 274 -2.01 -14.82 1.45
CA VAL A 274 -2.15 -14.54 0.02
C VAL A 274 -3.14 -15.50 -0.65
N LYS A 275 -3.16 -16.77 -0.25
CA LYS A 275 -4.11 -17.75 -0.78
C LYS A 275 -5.53 -17.58 -0.24
N LYS A 276 -5.69 -17.12 1.01
CA LYS A 276 -6.99 -16.93 1.69
C LYS A 276 -6.99 -15.59 2.43
N PRO A 277 -7.13 -14.47 1.71
CA PRO A 277 -6.86 -13.13 2.25
C PRO A 277 -7.82 -12.68 3.36
N PHE A 278 -9.00 -13.28 3.44
CA PHE A 278 -10.05 -12.86 4.37
C PHE A 278 -10.40 -13.94 5.41
N LYS A 279 -9.50 -14.90 5.62
CA LYS A 279 -9.75 -16.01 6.55
C LYS A 279 -8.47 -16.48 7.23
N VAL A 280 -8.52 -16.59 8.56
CA VAL A 280 -7.43 -17.17 9.34
C VAL A 280 -7.15 -18.61 8.90
N SER A 281 -5.88 -18.89 8.71
CA SER A 281 -5.34 -20.22 8.41
C SER A 281 -4.28 -20.60 9.44
N LYS A 282 -4.49 -21.68 10.18
CA LYS A 282 -3.54 -22.12 11.22
C LYS A 282 -2.15 -22.38 10.65
N VAL A 283 -1.13 -21.84 11.28
CA VAL A 283 0.29 -22.14 11.04
C VAL A 283 0.70 -23.15 12.10
N LYS A 284 0.96 -24.36 11.64
CA LYS A 284 1.46 -25.43 12.53
C LYS A 284 2.96 -25.18 12.72
N LYS A 285 3.37 -24.77 13.89
CA LYS A 285 4.71 -24.92 14.52
C LYS A 285 4.82 -24.10 15.77
#